data_beb682b6730a52dfcc39d79e523dad21
#
_entry.id   beb682b6730a52dfcc39d79e523dad21
#
_cell.length_a   1.000
_cell.length_b   1.000
_cell.length_c   1.000
_cell.angle_alpha   90.00
_cell.angle_beta   90.00
_cell.angle_gamma   90.00
#
_symmetry.space_group_name_H-M   'P 1'
#
loop_
_entity.id
_entity.type
_entity.pdbx_description
1 polymer ?
#
loop_
_entity_poly.entity_id
_entity_poly.type
_entity_poly.pdbx_seq_one_letter_code
_entity_poly.pdbx_strand_id
1 'polypeptide(L)'
;MQHPMTYNEVTRRLARQLGTILKEWDFDTLIERDYFILTCHDIIAGVPLKELYTNIDLFEELEAYEECKGILLACQLCTTLTMQIYLNKEDE
;
A
#
# COMPACT_ATOMS: atom_id res chain seq x y z
N MET A 1 16.72 -26.05 -5.18
CA MET A 1 16.45 -25.27 -3.95
C MET A 1 16.10 -23.83 -4.31
N GLN A 2 14.99 -23.37 -3.82
CA GLN A 2 14.57 -22.00 -4.09
C GLN A 2 15.14 -21.03 -3.07
N HIS A 3 15.53 -19.88 -3.53
CA HIS A 3 16.00 -18.82 -2.65
C HIS A 3 14.80 -18.04 -2.12
N PRO A 4 14.81 -17.63 -0.87
CA PRO A 4 13.78 -16.74 -0.38
C PRO A 4 13.82 -15.42 -1.13
N MET A 5 12.65 -14.81 -1.33
CA MET A 5 12.60 -13.50 -1.95
C MET A 5 13.27 -12.46 -1.07
N THR A 6 14.09 -11.61 -1.68
CA THR A 6 14.67 -10.49 -0.97
C THR A 6 13.62 -9.39 -0.80
N TYR A 7 13.85 -8.52 0.17
CA TYR A 7 13.01 -7.34 0.38
C TYR A 7 12.89 -6.52 -0.92
N ASN A 8 14.00 -6.37 -1.65
CA ASN A 8 13.99 -5.58 -2.88
C ASN A 8 13.14 -6.20 -3.98
N GLU A 9 13.13 -7.53 -4.08
CA GLU A 9 12.28 -8.22 -5.06
C GLU A 9 10.80 -8.05 -4.75
N VAL A 10 10.43 -8.21 -3.48
CA VAL A 10 9.05 -8.03 -3.05
C VAL A 10 8.61 -6.60 -3.29
N THR A 11 9.43 -5.63 -2.92
CA THR A 11 9.13 -4.22 -3.09
C THR A 11 8.95 -3.86 -4.56
N ARG A 12 9.79 -4.38 -5.43
CA ARG A 12 9.71 -4.13 -6.87
C ARG A 12 8.42 -4.68 -7.46
N ARG A 13 8.05 -5.90 -7.08
CA ARG A 13 6.80 -6.51 -7.57
C ARG A 13 5.59 -5.76 -7.04
N LEU A 14 5.61 -5.38 -5.76
CA LEU A 14 4.55 -4.60 -5.16
C LEU A 14 4.37 -3.28 -5.89
N ALA A 15 5.47 -2.56 -6.12
CA ALA A 15 5.41 -1.28 -6.82
C ALA A 15 4.81 -1.41 -8.22
N ARG A 16 5.16 -2.47 -8.94
CA ARG A 16 4.62 -2.73 -10.28
C ARG A 16 3.12 -2.97 -10.23
N GLN A 17 2.66 -3.80 -9.30
CA GLN A 17 1.24 -4.10 -9.15
C GLN A 17 0.45 -2.86 -8.74
N LEU A 18 1.00 -2.07 -7.84
CA LEU A 18 0.36 -0.82 -7.42
C LEU A 18 0.25 0.17 -8.57
N GLY A 19 1.27 0.24 -9.42
CA GLY A 19 1.23 1.09 -10.61
C GLY A 19 0.09 0.72 -11.56
N THR A 20 -0.14 -0.57 -11.74
CA THR A 20 -1.24 -1.06 -12.57
C THR A 20 -2.60 -0.71 -11.93
N ILE A 21 -2.72 -0.96 -10.63
CA ILE A 21 -3.96 -0.68 -9.91
C ILE A 21 -4.27 0.83 -9.95
N LEU A 22 -3.26 1.67 -9.77
CA LEU A 22 -3.44 3.11 -9.76
C LEU A 22 -4.04 3.63 -11.07
N LYS A 23 -3.70 3.00 -12.19
CA LYS A 23 -4.23 3.38 -13.50
C LYS A 23 -5.70 3.01 -13.67
N GLU A 24 -6.14 1.95 -13.00
CA GLU A 24 -7.48 1.38 -13.20
C GLU A 24 -8.45 1.69 -12.06
N TRP A 25 -7.94 2.04 -10.89
CA TRP A 25 -8.76 2.24 -9.70
C TRP A 25 -9.53 3.55 -9.77
N ASP A 26 -10.80 3.47 -9.47
CA ASP A 26 -11.70 4.62 -9.48
C ASP A 26 -11.84 5.17 -8.06
N PHE A 27 -11.03 6.16 -7.74
CA PHE A 27 -11.06 6.80 -6.43
C PHE A 27 -12.26 7.76 -6.33
N ASP A 28 -12.85 7.83 -5.14
CA ASP A 28 -14.01 8.72 -4.92
C ASP A 28 -13.61 10.20 -5.03
N THR A 29 -12.42 10.55 -4.56
CA THR A 29 -11.94 11.93 -4.60
C THR A 29 -10.45 11.98 -4.92
N LEU A 30 -9.98 13.15 -5.34
CA LEU A 30 -8.55 13.37 -5.57
C LEU A 30 -7.75 13.32 -4.27
N ILE A 31 -8.37 13.74 -3.16
CA ILE A 31 -7.72 13.69 -1.84
C ILE A 31 -7.46 12.24 -1.45
N GLU A 32 -8.45 11.37 -1.60
CA GLU A 32 -8.27 9.94 -1.35
C GLU A 32 -7.13 9.37 -2.20
N ARG A 33 -7.13 9.69 -3.49
CA ARG A 33 -6.11 9.22 -4.42
C ARG A 33 -4.72 9.68 -4.01
N ASP A 34 -4.57 10.97 -3.66
CA ASP A 34 -3.27 11.53 -3.28
C ASP A 34 -2.73 10.85 -2.02
N TYR A 35 -3.56 10.65 -1.01
CA TYR A 35 -3.13 9.98 0.22
C TYR A 35 -2.87 8.50 0.02
N PHE A 36 -3.60 7.86 -0.88
CA PHE A 36 -3.28 6.49 -1.30
C PHE A 36 -1.87 6.42 -1.90
N ILE A 37 -1.55 7.30 -2.83
CA ILE A 37 -0.24 7.33 -3.48
C ILE A 37 0.86 7.59 -2.47
N LEU A 38 0.71 8.61 -1.62
CA LEU A 38 1.69 8.95 -0.60
C LEU A 38 1.93 7.79 0.35
N THR A 39 0.87 7.11 0.78
CA THR A 39 0.98 5.99 1.69
C THR A 39 1.66 4.79 1.04
N CYS A 40 1.36 4.52 -0.23
CA CYS A 40 2.06 3.46 -0.95
C CYS A 40 3.57 3.73 -1.03
N HIS A 41 3.96 4.98 -1.27
CA HIS A 41 5.38 5.36 -1.25
C HIS A 41 6.00 5.14 0.13
N ASP A 42 5.29 5.49 1.19
CA ASP A 42 5.77 5.27 2.56
C ASP A 42 5.98 3.78 2.84
N ILE A 43 5.03 2.94 2.44
CA ILE A 43 5.13 1.50 2.64
C ILE A 43 6.33 0.93 1.89
N ILE A 44 6.51 1.33 0.65
CA ILE A 44 7.64 0.89 -0.17
C ILE A 44 8.96 1.36 0.43
N ALA A 45 8.98 2.55 1.02
CA ALA A 45 10.16 3.10 1.68
C ALA A 45 10.47 2.46 3.03
N GLY A 46 9.58 1.61 3.54
CA GLY A 46 9.80 0.88 4.78
C GLY A 46 9.16 1.49 6.02
N VAL A 47 8.27 2.45 5.87
CA VAL A 47 7.55 3.02 7.01
C VAL A 47 6.67 1.93 7.62
N PRO A 48 6.77 1.68 8.94
CA PRO A 48 5.96 0.65 9.59
C PRO A 48 4.46 0.94 9.49
N LEU A 49 3.66 -0.11 9.30
CA LEU A 49 2.21 0.03 9.25
C LEU A 49 1.65 0.69 10.51
N LYS A 50 2.28 0.43 11.66
CA LYS A 50 1.87 1.04 12.93
C LYS A 50 1.84 2.56 12.87
N GLU A 51 2.85 3.16 12.23
CA GLU A 51 2.89 4.62 12.06
C GLU A 51 1.77 5.10 11.16
N LEU A 52 1.48 4.35 10.12
CA LEU A 52 0.41 4.71 9.18
C LEU A 52 -0.95 4.62 9.86
N TYR A 53 -1.19 3.62 10.69
CA TYR A 53 -2.43 3.52 11.46
C TYR A 53 -2.55 4.65 12.48
N THR A 54 -1.44 5.08 13.06
CA THR A 54 -1.44 6.26 13.94
C THR A 54 -1.86 7.50 13.17
N ASN A 55 -1.39 7.66 11.94
CA ASN A 55 -1.80 8.77 11.09
C ASN A 55 -3.29 8.73 10.77
N ILE A 56 -3.84 7.54 10.55
CA ILE A 56 -5.28 7.38 10.33
C ILE A 56 -6.06 7.90 11.54
N ASP A 57 -5.62 7.55 12.75
CA ASP A 57 -6.28 8.01 13.98
C ASP A 57 -6.25 9.53 14.09
N LEU A 58 -5.12 10.16 13.76
CA LEU A 58 -4.98 11.62 13.79
C LEU A 58 -5.92 12.29 12.78
N PHE A 59 -5.97 11.80 11.56
CA PHE A 59 -6.85 12.35 10.53
C PHE A 59 -8.31 12.13 10.87
N GLU A 60 -8.63 11.00 11.50
CA GLU A 60 -9.99 10.72 11.95
C GLU A 60 -10.43 11.72 13.00
N GLU A 61 -9.56 12.07 13.96
CA GLU A 61 -9.86 13.08 14.96
C GLU A 61 -10.10 14.46 14.33
N LEU A 62 -9.43 14.74 13.22
CA LEU A 62 -9.61 15.97 12.46
C LEU A 62 -10.79 15.92 11.50
N GLU A 63 -11.52 14.81 11.48
CA GLU A 63 -12.62 14.56 10.56
C GLU A 63 -12.19 14.61 9.08
N ALA A 64 -10.92 14.33 8.82
CA ALA A 64 -10.37 14.27 7.48
C ALA A 64 -10.55 12.86 6.91
N TYR A 65 -11.80 12.50 6.61
CA TYR A 65 -12.17 11.12 6.26
C TYR A 65 -11.64 10.67 4.89
N GLU A 66 -11.52 11.59 3.95
CA GLU A 66 -11.00 11.26 2.62
C GLU A 66 -9.53 10.85 2.71
N GLU A 67 -8.75 11.54 3.54
CA GLU A 67 -7.37 11.23 3.83
C GLU A 67 -7.26 9.86 4.50
N CYS A 68 -8.08 9.62 5.51
CA CYS A 68 -8.13 8.32 6.20
C CYS A 68 -8.43 7.19 5.23
N LYS A 69 -9.37 7.39 4.34
CA LYS A 69 -9.78 6.39 3.37
C LYS A 69 -8.65 6.02 2.44
N GLY A 70 -7.90 7.02 1.96
CA GLY A 70 -6.75 6.78 1.10
C GLY A 70 -5.65 5.99 1.80
N ILE A 71 -5.32 6.38 3.04
CA ILE A 71 -4.29 5.70 3.82
C ILE A 71 -4.70 4.26 4.12
N LEU A 72 -5.93 4.06 4.58
CA LEU A 72 -6.42 2.73 4.93
C LEU A 72 -6.44 1.79 3.71
N LEU A 73 -6.91 2.30 2.57
CA LEU A 73 -6.94 1.53 1.34
C LEU A 73 -5.53 1.07 0.95
N ALA A 74 -4.55 1.98 1.04
CA ALA A 74 -3.16 1.65 0.72
C ALA A 74 -2.62 0.57 1.65
N CYS A 75 -2.86 0.69 2.96
CA CYS A 75 -2.40 -0.29 3.94
C CYS A 75 -3.01 -1.67 3.67
N GLN A 76 -4.31 -1.73 3.43
CA GLN A 76 -5.01 -2.99 3.17
C GLN A 76 -4.55 -3.63 1.87
N LEU A 77 -4.47 -2.86 0.82
CA LEU A 77 -4.09 -3.35 -0.50
C LEU A 77 -2.63 -3.81 -0.53
N CYS A 78 -1.72 -3.01 0.02
CA CYS A 78 -0.31 -3.39 0.06
C CYS A 78 -0.09 -4.66 0.87
N THR A 79 -0.79 -4.82 1.99
CA THR A 79 -0.71 -6.03 2.80
C THR A 79 -1.17 -7.25 2.00
N THR A 80 -2.32 -7.15 1.35
CA THR A 80 -2.88 -8.24 0.55
C THR A 80 -1.96 -8.62 -0.60
N LEU A 81 -1.48 -7.63 -1.35
CA LEU A 81 -0.59 -7.88 -2.48
C LEU A 81 0.74 -8.48 -2.05
N THR A 82 1.30 -8.01 -0.95
CA THR A 82 2.55 -8.56 -0.42
C THR A 82 2.38 -10.03 -0.05
N MET A 83 1.28 -10.37 0.61
CA MET A 83 0.99 -11.76 0.94
C MET A 83 0.85 -12.62 -0.32
N GLN A 84 0.17 -12.11 -1.32
CA GLN A 84 0.01 -12.83 -2.59
C GLN A 84 1.36 -13.05 -3.29
N ILE A 85 2.24 -12.06 -3.27
CA ILE A 85 3.57 -12.18 -3.83
C ILE A 85 4.34 -13.32 -3.16
N TYR A 86 4.29 -13.40 -1.83
CA TYR A 86 4.95 -14.48 -1.10
C TYR A 86 4.33 -15.83 -1.38
N LEU A 87 3.01 -15.92 -1.46
CA LEU A 87 2.31 -17.18 -1.70
C LEU A 87 2.54 -17.71 -3.12
N ASN A 88 2.69 -16.82 -4.10
CA ASN A 88 2.81 -17.17 -5.51
C ASN A 88 4.24 -17.15 -6.03
N LYS A 89 5.22 -17.02 -5.14
CA LYS A 89 6.63 -16.92 -5.56
C LYS A 89 7.13 -18.12 -6.34
N GLU A 90 6.51 -19.27 -6.15
CA GLU A 90 6.93 -20.51 -6.82
C GLU A 90 6.37 -20.64 -8.22
N ASP A 91 5.41 -19.83 -8.59
CA ASP A 91 4.75 -19.87 -9.88
C ASP A 91 5.52 -19.10 -10.96
N GLU A 92 6.67 -18.58 -10.60
CA GLU A 92 7.46 -17.74 -11.52
C GLU A 92 8.74 -18.39 -12.01
#